data_e711a895b926b931449f9cce957e1bab
#
_entry.id   e711a895b926b931449f9cce957e1bab
#
_cell.length_a   1.000
_cell.length_b   1.000
_cell.length_c   1.000
_cell.angle_alpha   90.00
_cell.angle_beta   90.00
_cell.angle_gamma   90.00
#
_symmetry.space_group_name_H-M   'P 1'
#
loop_
_entity.id
_entity.type
_entity.pdbx_description
1 polymer ?
#
loop_
_entity_poly.entity_id
_entity_poly.type
_entity_poly.pdbx_seq_one_letter_code
_entity_poly.pdbx_strand_id
1 'polypeptide(L)'
;EIHPVFEEINRQAAQGELFHNDDTKGRVLDLEKQIAEEIEACRARGEKCRTGVFTTGIVAETEGHHVVLFFTGRKHAGENLSDLLDQRSEHLSTPIQMCDALSRNAPSGFKRLLANCLCHGRREFVKIIEDFPDECRHVLETLRDVYKNDAFAKDQGMSKEDRLAFHQQNSKSIMDEFFDWLNTQLVEKKIEPNS
;
A
#
# COMPACT_ATOMS: atom_id res chain seq x y z
N GLU A 1 -16.87 28.73 1.63
CA GLU A 1 -15.55 28.26 1.13
C GLU A 1 -15.17 26.97 1.84
N ILE A 2 -14.87 25.88 1.09
CA ILE A 2 -14.62 24.53 1.65
C ILE A 2 -13.11 24.35 1.96
N HIS A 3 -12.23 25.18 1.37
CA HIS A 3 -10.80 25.04 1.42
C HIS A 3 -10.19 24.95 2.84
N PRO A 4 -10.55 25.84 3.81
CA PRO A 4 -10.00 25.74 5.17
C PRO A 4 -10.40 24.46 5.90
N VAL A 5 -11.61 23.93 5.61
CA VAL A 5 -12.07 22.65 6.20
C VAL A 5 -11.23 21.49 5.63
N PHE A 6 -10.95 21.50 4.34
CA PHE A 6 -10.13 20.48 3.70
C PHE A 6 -8.69 20.50 4.21
N GLU A 7 -8.11 21.68 4.40
CA GLU A 7 -6.76 21.83 4.99
C GLU A 7 -6.71 21.28 6.42
N GLU A 8 -7.73 21.56 7.24
CA GLU A 8 -7.80 21.03 8.60
C GLU A 8 -7.96 19.50 8.62
N ILE A 9 -8.77 18.93 7.70
CA ILE A 9 -8.89 17.47 7.55
C ILE A 9 -7.54 16.85 7.15
N ASN A 10 -6.80 17.46 6.23
CA ASN A 10 -5.45 17.01 5.86
C ASN A 10 -4.50 17.05 7.05
N ARG A 11 -4.52 18.15 7.81
CA ARG A 11 -3.70 18.29 9.01
C ARG A 11 -4.00 17.23 10.06
N GLN A 12 -5.27 16.89 10.27
CA GLN A 12 -5.67 15.80 11.16
C GLN A 12 -5.25 14.43 10.62
N ALA A 13 -5.47 14.17 9.33
CA ALA A 13 -5.05 12.94 8.68
C ALA A 13 -3.53 12.71 8.80
N ALA A 14 -2.72 13.76 8.66
CA ALA A 14 -1.26 13.68 8.78
C ALA A 14 -0.78 13.13 10.13
N GLN A 15 -1.59 13.24 11.18
CA GLN A 15 -1.26 12.74 12.52
C GLN A 15 -1.59 11.24 12.71
N GLY A 16 -2.08 10.55 11.68
CA GLY A 16 -2.45 9.13 11.72
C GLY A 16 -1.31 8.21 12.18
N GLU A 17 -1.65 7.13 12.88
CA GLU A 17 -0.71 6.08 13.29
C GLU A 17 -0.51 5.02 12.20
N LEU A 18 -1.57 4.76 11.41
CA LEU A 18 -1.59 3.82 10.31
C LEU A 18 -2.16 4.51 9.07
N PHE A 19 -1.47 4.34 7.95
CA PHE A 19 -1.88 4.84 6.64
C PHE A 19 -2.07 3.68 5.68
N HIS A 20 -3.23 3.64 5.03
CA HIS A 20 -3.46 2.83 3.84
C HIS A 20 -3.45 3.75 2.63
N ASN A 21 -2.67 3.45 1.60
CA ASN A 21 -2.68 4.23 0.38
C ASN A 21 -2.59 3.34 -0.85
N ASP A 22 -3.31 3.73 -1.89
CA ASP A 22 -3.32 3.05 -3.18
C ASP A 22 -3.71 4.01 -4.31
N ASP A 23 -3.34 3.67 -5.54
CA ASP A 23 -3.64 4.41 -6.76
C ASP A 23 -4.59 3.64 -7.67
N THR A 24 -5.62 4.32 -8.11
CA THR A 24 -6.44 3.87 -9.24
C THR A 24 -6.18 4.74 -10.45
N LYS A 25 -5.83 4.14 -11.59
CA LYS A 25 -5.68 4.88 -12.85
C LYS A 25 -7.04 5.39 -13.29
N GLY A 26 -7.13 6.70 -13.47
CA GLY A 26 -8.33 7.39 -13.93
C GLY A 26 -8.19 7.93 -15.35
N ARG A 27 -9.34 8.25 -15.95
CA ARG A 27 -9.45 8.98 -17.19
C ARG A 27 -10.38 10.16 -16.96
N VAL A 28 -9.86 11.37 -17.14
CA VAL A 28 -10.64 12.62 -17.01
C VAL A 28 -10.66 13.30 -18.35
N LEU A 29 -11.83 13.25 -19.01
CA LEU A 29 -11.98 13.70 -20.41
C LEU A 29 -11.62 15.17 -20.61
N ASP A 30 -11.97 16.03 -19.66
CA ASP A 30 -11.68 17.47 -19.73
C ASP A 30 -10.19 17.79 -19.62
N LEU A 31 -9.40 16.88 -19.03
CA LEU A 31 -7.95 17.03 -18.93
C LEU A 31 -7.18 16.43 -20.10
N GLU A 32 -7.82 15.64 -20.96
CA GLU A 32 -7.12 14.94 -22.05
C GLU A 32 -6.40 15.90 -23.01
N LYS A 33 -7.02 17.04 -23.35
CA LYS A 33 -6.40 18.03 -24.24
C LYS A 33 -5.18 18.68 -23.57
N GLN A 34 -5.32 19.10 -22.31
CA GLN A 34 -4.23 19.72 -21.55
C GLN A 34 -3.07 18.77 -21.38
N ILE A 35 -3.36 17.50 -21.08
CA ILE A 35 -2.34 16.44 -20.92
C ILE A 35 -1.64 16.19 -22.25
N ALA A 36 -2.36 16.16 -23.38
CA ALA A 36 -1.76 15.99 -24.69
C ALA A 36 -0.82 17.14 -25.06
N GLU A 37 -1.23 18.38 -24.83
CA GLU A 37 -0.40 19.59 -25.05
C GLU A 37 0.86 19.59 -24.17
N GLU A 38 0.73 19.23 -22.89
CA GLU A 38 1.88 19.12 -22.01
C GLU A 38 2.86 18.00 -22.42
N ILE A 39 2.34 16.83 -22.84
CA ILE A 39 3.16 15.71 -23.34
C ILE A 39 3.95 16.17 -24.59
N GLU A 40 3.31 16.90 -25.49
CA GLU A 40 3.96 17.40 -26.69
C GLU A 40 5.05 18.42 -26.36
N ALA A 41 4.78 19.34 -25.43
CA ALA A 41 5.75 20.30 -24.94
C ALA A 41 6.95 19.64 -24.22
N CYS A 42 6.72 18.58 -23.45
CA CYS A 42 7.81 17.81 -22.82
C CYS A 42 8.65 17.07 -23.85
N ARG A 43 8.02 16.43 -24.84
CA ARG A 43 8.74 15.76 -25.94
C ARG A 43 9.63 16.73 -26.70
N ALA A 44 9.13 17.94 -26.95
CA ALA A 44 9.90 18.98 -27.61
C ALA A 44 11.16 19.40 -26.81
N ARG A 45 11.11 19.29 -25.46
CA ARG A 45 12.25 19.56 -24.57
C ARG A 45 13.12 18.35 -24.29
N GLY A 46 12.79 17.15 -24.83
CA GLY A 46 13.50 15.90 -24.55
C GLY A 46 13.28 15.36 -23.12
N GLU A 47 12.24 15.79 -22.44
CA GLU A 47 11.91 15.41 -21.07
C GLU A 47 10.96 14.20 -21.03
N LYS A 48 11.09 13.36 -19.98
CA LYS A 48 10.11 12.29 -19.71
C LYS A 48 8.87 12.91 -19.08
N CYS A 49 7.74 12.83 -19.78
CA CYS A 49 6.45 13.29 -19.26
C CYS A 49 5.66 12.16 -18.61
N ARG A 50 4.95 12.51 -17.53
CA ARG A 50 3.90 11.65 -16.99
C ARG A 50 2.67 11.74 -17.89
N THR A 51 2.13 10.61 -18.27
CA THR A 51 0.98 10.51 -19.18
C THR A 51 -0.31 10.09 -18.46
N GLY A 52 -0.21 9.64 -17.22
CA GLY A 52 -1.33 9.11 -16.45
C GLY A 52 -1.99 10.14 -15.54
N VAL A 53 -3.30 9.97 -15.35
CA VAL A 53 -4.08 10.57 -14.26
C VAL A 53 -4.43 9.46 -13.28
N PHE A 54 -4.27 9.72 -12.00
CA PHE A 54 -4.51 8.77 -10.94
C PHE A 54 -5.46 9.38 -9.91
N THR A 55 -6.29 8.56 -9.30
CA THR A 55 -6.97 8.89 -8.06
C THR A 55 -6.30 8.10 -6.95
N THR A 56 -5.64 8.81 -6.07
CA THR A 56 -5.05 8.26 -4.85
C THR A 56 -6.10 8.25 -3.76
N GLY A 57 -6.32 7.09 -3.13
CA GLY A 57 -7.01 6.98 -1.85
C GLY A 57 -6.00 6.90 -0.72
N ILE A 58 -6.18 7.71 0.32
CA ILE A 58 -5.44 7.62 1.58
C ILE A 58 -6.43 7.47 2.71
N VAL A 59 -6.27 6.42 3.52
CA VAL A 59 -6.99 6.26 4.79
C VAL A 59 -5.98 6.43 5.91
N ALA A 60 -6.15 7.44 6.73
CA ALA A 60 -5.37 7.67 7.93
C ALA A 60 -6.17 7.25 9.15
N GLU A 61 -5.60 6.36 9.97
CA GLU A 61 -6.22 5.87 11.18
C GLU A 61 -5.53 6.47 12.42
N THR A 62 -6.36 6.99 13.31
CA THR A 62 -5.94 7.40 14.65
C THR A 62 -6.82 6.67 15.67
N GLU A 63 -6.47 6.76 16.94
CA GLU A 63 -7.32 6.23 18.01
C GLU A 63 -8.71 6.89 17.96
N GLY A 64 -9.72 6.07 17.64
CA GLY A 64 -11.13 6.46 17.66
C GLY A 64 -11.74 7.03 16.37
N HIS A 65 -10.96 7.32 15.33
CA HIS A 65 -11.51 7.79 14.06
C HIS A 65 -10.61 7.50 12.84
N HIS A 66 -11.23 7.54 11.66
CA HIS A 66 -10.57 7.39 10.37
C HIS A 66 -10.82 8.63 9.53
N VAL A 67 -9.77 9.10 8.86
CA VAL A 67 -9.87 10.16 7.85
C VAL A 67 -9.60 9.53 6.49
N VAL A 68 -10.54 9.72 5.56
CA VAL A 68 -10.40 9.23 4.18
C VAL A 68 -10.25 10.41 3.24
N LEU A 69 -9.17 10.41 2.48
CA LEU A 69 -8.82 11.45 1.52
C LEU A 69 -8.71 10.87 0.11
N PHE A 70 -9.17 11.63 -0.88
CA PHE A 70 -8.98 11.30 -2.29
C PHE A 70 -8.31 12.47 -3.01
N PHE A 71 -7.23 12.15 -3.73
CA PHE A 71 -6.49 13.12 -4.54
C PHE A 71 -6.51 12.65 -5.99
N THR A 72 -7.13 13.43 -6.88
CA THR A 72 -7.11 13.13 -8.31
C THR A 72 -6.14 14.06 -9.03
N GLY A 73 -5.20 13.50 -9.77
CA GLY A 73 -4.19 14.27 -10.47
C GLY A 73 -3.09 13.40 -11.06
N ARG A 74 -1.91 13.98 -11.24
CA ARG A 74 -0.76 13.32 -11.88
C ARG A 74 0.24 12.73 -10.87
N LYS A 75 0.08 13.02 -9.59
CA LYS A 75 0.90 12.46 -8.50
C LYS A 75 0.45 11.02 -8.20
N HIS A 76 1.43 10.20 -7.86
CA HIS A 76 1.19 8.86 -7.35
C HIS A 76 0.89 8.88 -5.84
N ALA A 77 0.38 7.77 -5.33
CA ALA A 77 -0.02 7.64 -3.92
C ALA A 77 1.13 7.94 -2.95
N GLY A 78 2.35 7.56 -3.26
CA GLY A 78 3.52 7.90 -2.44
C GLY A 78 3.81 9.40 -2.38
N GLU A 79 3.61 10.13 -3.50
CA GLU A 79 3.82 11.57 -3.54
C GLU A 79 2.72 12.33 -2.79
N ASN A 80 1.45 11.92 -2.96
CA ASN A 80 0.33 12.50 -2.22
C ASN A 80 0.45 12.21 -0.71
N LEU A 81 0.90 11.01 -0.34
CA LEU A 81 1.17 10.69 1.07
C LEU A 81 2.37 11.48 1.62
N SER A 82 3.40 11.74 0.80
CA SER A 82 4.53 12.58 1.19
C SER A 82 4.06 14.00 1.52
N ASP A 83 3.30 14.64 0.61
CA ASP A 83 2.73 15.97 0.83
C ASP A 83 1.85 16.04 2.10
N LEU A 84 1.09 14.97 2.35
CA LEU A 84 0.29 14.88 3.57
C LEU A 84 1.17 14.81 4.82
N LEU A 85 2.20 13.96 4.81
CA LEU A 85 3.11 13.76 5.95
C LEU A 85 4.00 14.96 6.23
N ASP A 86 4.19 15.89 5.30
CA ASP A 86 4.86 17.17 5.54
C ASP A 86 4.19 18.01 6.66
N GLN A 87 2.89 17.72 6.93
CA GLN A 87 2.13 18.36 8.00
C GLN A 87 2.16 17.56 9.32
N ARG A 88 2.91 16.44 9.37
CA ARG A 88 2.99 15.59 10.55
C ARG A 88 3.87 16.21 11.64
N SER A 89 3.40 16.16 12.87
CA SER A 89 4.16 16.61 14.03
C SER A 89 5.36 15.70 14.31
N GLU A 90 6.54 16.30 14.51
CA GLU A 90 7.81 15.60 14.68
C GLU A 90 7.87 14.71 15.94
N HIS A 91 7.08 15.04 16.97
CA HIS A 91 7.07 14.30 18.24
C HIS A 91 6.26 12.98 18.19
N LEU A 92 5.55 12.73 17.08
CA LEU A 92 4.76 11.51 16.93
C LEU A 92 5.65 10.32 16.59
N SER A 93 5.21 9.13 17.02
CA SER A 93 5.87 7.87 16.69
C SER A 93 5.92 7.64 15.16
N THR A 94 6.86 6.80 14.74
CA THR A 94 6.98 6.37 13.34
C THR A 94 5.67 5.71 12.90
N PRO A 95 4.99 6.21 11.84
CA PRO A 95 3.73 5.65 11.39
C PRO A 95 3.93 4.32 10.66
N ILE A 96 2.88 3.51 10.65
CA ILE A 96 2.78 2.31 9.82
C ILE A 96 2.16 2.70 8.49
N GLN A 97 2.75 2.27 7.37
CA GLN A 97 2.16 2.38 6.04
C GLN A 97 1.81 1.00 5.52
N MET A 98 0.55 0.79 5.16
CA MET A 98 0.08 -0.41 4.47
C MET A 98 -0.28 -0.07 3.02
N CYS A 99 0.43 -0.65 2.06
CA CYS A 99 0.19 -0.48 0.64
C CYS A 99 0.55 -1.76 -0.12
N ASP A 100 0.36 -1.76 -1.44
CA ASP A 100 1.00 -2.75 -2.28
C ASP A 100 2.53 -2.54 -2.32
N ALA A 101 3.26 -3.50 -2.88
CA ALA A 101 4.72 -3.42 -2.92
C ALA A 101 5.27 -2.49 -4.02
N LEU A 102 4.43 -1.71 -4.70
CA LEU A 102 4.87 -0.81 -5.77
C LEU A 102 5.62 0.40 -5.20
N SER A 103 6.81 0.64 -5.72
CA SER A 103 7.68 1.74 -5.26
C SER A 103 7.03 3.12 -5.38
N ARG A 104 6.13 3.32 -6.34
CA ARG A 104 5.37 4.58 -6.53
C ARG A 104 4.39 4.88 -5.40
N ASN A 105 4.02 3.87 -4.59
CA ASN A 105 3.13 4.04 -3.43
C ASN A 105 3.89 4.41 -2.15
N ALA A 106 5.23 4.38 -2.20
CA ALA A 106 6.09 4.73 -1.08
C ALA A 106 6.39 6.24 -1.05
N PRO A 107 6.10 6.96 0.06
CA PRO A 107 6.49 8.35 0.22
C PRO A 107 8.02 8.48 0.30
N SER A 108 8.56 9.56 -0.23
CA SER A 108 9.97 9.91 -0.13
C SER A 108 10.25 10.71 1.14
N GLY A 109 11.43 10.51 1.74
CA GLY A 109 11.91 11.37 2.82
C GLY A 109 11.33 11.08 4.22
N PHE A 110 10.39 10.16 4.38
CA PHE A 110 9.76 9.85 5.66
C PHE A 110 10.16 8.48 6.20
N LYS A 111 10.50 8.44 7.49
CA LYS A 111 10.67 7.18 8.23
C LYS A 111 9.29 6.57 8.50
N ARG A 112 9.12 5.31 8.15
CA ARG A 112 7.89 4.55 8.34
C ARG A 112 8.16 3.08 8.60
N LEU A 113 7.20 2.38 9.18
CA LEU A 113 7.14 0.93 9.19
C LEU A 113 6.30 0.48 7.99
N LEU A 114 6.93 -0.14 7.01
CA LEU A 114 6.23 -0.61 5.81
C LEU A 114 5.60 -1.97 6.10
N ALA A 115 4.28 -2.05 5.90
CA ALA A 115 3.50 -3.28 5.91
C ALA A 115 2.96 -3.53 4.49
N ASN A 116 3.52 -4.50 3.78
CA ASN A 116 3.02 -4.88 2.47
C ASN A 116 1.69 -5.63 2.59
N CYS A 117 0.73 -5.26 1.77
CA CYS A 117 -0.61 -5.84 1.79
C CYS A 117 -0.60 -7.29 1.27
N LEU A 118 -0.82 -8.25 2.15
CA LEU A 118 -0.89 -9.67 1.79
C LEU A 118 -2.02 -9.98 0.77
N CYS A 119 -3.10 -9.19 0.76
CA CYS A 119 -4.17 -9.36 -0.22
C CYS A 119 -3.70 -9.08 -1.65
N HIS A 120 -2.82 -8.09 -1.84
CA HIS A 120 -2.22 -7.82 -3.15
C HIS A 120 -1.30 -8.97 -3.58
N GLY A 121 -0.39 -9.39 -2.70
CA GLY A 121 0.45 -10.56 -2.96
C GLY A 121 -0.37 -11.82 -3.31
N ARG A 122 -1.41 -12.12 -2.52
CA ARG A 122 -2.30 -13.24 -2.79
C ARG A 122 -2.93 -13.19 -4.19
N ARG A 123 -3.36 -12.00 -4.64
CA ARG A 123 -3.98 -11.86 -5.98
C ARG A 123 -3.03 -12.23 -7.10
N GLU A 124 -1.74 -11.92 -6.98
CA GLU A 124 -0.75 -12.27 -8.01
C GLU A 124 -0.61 -13.79 -8.13
N PHE A 125 -0.56 -14.53 -7.02
CA PHE A 125 -0.54 -16.00 -7.05
C PHE A 125 -1.82 -16.61 -7.61
N VAL A 126 -2.98 -16.01 -7.36
CA VAL A 126 -4.25 -16.46 -7.95
C VAL A 126 -4.24 -16.31 -9.49
N LYS A 127 -3.58 -15.29 -10.03
CA LYS A 127 -3.53 -15.08 -11.49
C LYS A 127 -2.72 -16.13 -12.24
N ILE A 128 -1.72 -16.70 -11.58
CA ILE A 128 -0.77 -17.67 -12.20
C ILE A 128 -0.99 -19.12 -11.75
N ILE A 129 -2.10 -19.41 -11.07
CA ILE A 129 -2.37 -20.73 -10.49
C ILE A 129 -2.45 -21.85 -11.53
N GLU A 130 -2.84 -21.52 -12.76
CA GLU A 130 -2.92 -22.49 -13.86
C GLU A 130 -1.52 -22.90 -14.36
N ASP A 131 -0.55 -21.99 -14.28
CA ASP A 131 0.83 -22.22 -14.72
C ASP A 131 1.70 -22.88 -13.63
N PHE A 132 1.42 -22.57 -12.35
CA PHE A 132 2.19 -23.04 -11.19
C PHE A 132 1.27 -23.55 -10.07
N PRO A 133 0.53 -24.65 -10.29
CA PRO A 133 -0.55 -25.07 -9.38
C PRO A 133 -0.07 -25.48 -8.00
N ASP A 134 1.08 -26.14 -7.87
CA ASP A 134 1.56 -26.65 -6.60
C ASP A 134 2.19 -25.55 -5.75
N GLU A 135 2.99 -24.68 -6.36
CA GLU A 135 3.59 -23.51 -5.70
C GLU A 135 2.51 -22.52 -5.25
N CYS A 136 1.54 -22.22 -6.12
CA CYS A 136 0.42 -21.34 -5.78
C CYS A 136 -0.46 -21.94 -4.68
N ARG A 137 -0.69 -23.25 -4.68
CA ARG A 137 -1.42 -23.93 -3.61
C ARG A 137 -0.71 -23.75 -2.28
N HIS A 138 0.60 -24.00 -2.23
CA HIS A 138 1.40 -23.81 -1.02
C HIS A 138 1.26 -22.39 -0.46
N VAL A 139 1.44 -21.37 -1.32
CA VAL A 139 1.30 -19.96 -0.92
C VAL A 139 -0.10 -19.66 -0.40
N LEU A 140 -1.14 -20.06 -1.15
CA LEU A 140 -2.52 -19.74 -0.81
C LEU A 140 -2.99 -20.44 0.48
N GLU A 141 -2.52 -21.67 0.73
CA GLU A 141 -2.79 -22.38 1.98
C GLU A 141 -2.09 -21.76 3.17
N THR A 142 -0.84 -21.37 3.01
CA THR A 142 -0.08 -20.65 4.05
C THR A 142 -0.76 -19.32 4.42
N LEU A 143 -1.11 -18.51 3.42
CA LEU A 143 -1.82 -17.25 3.65
C LEU A 143 -3.21 -17.47 4.26
N ARG A 144 -3.94 -18.53 3.85
CA ARG A 144 -5.22 -18.90 4.47
C ARG A 144 -5.09 -19.10 5.98
N ASP A 145 -4.03 -19.75 6.43
CA ASP A 145 -3.86 -20.03 7.86
C ASP A 145 -3.50 -18.75 8.64
N VAL A 146 -2.73 -17.83 8.05
CA VAL A 146 -2.54 -16.48 8.62
C VAL A 146 -3.86 -15.71 8.70
N TYR A 147 -4.70 -15.76 7.65
CA TYR A 147 -6.02 -15.11 7.67
C TYR A 147 -7.00 -15.73 8.67
N LYS A 148 -6.92 -17.05 8.93
CA LYS A 148 -7.72 -17.68 9.98
C LYS A 148 -7.33 -17.13 11.36
N ASN A 149 -6.03 -16.96 11.61
CA ASN A 149 -5.55 -16.36 12.84
C ASN A 149 -6.04 -14.92 13.00
N ASP A 150 -6.03 -14.15 11.90
CA ASP A 150 -6.53 -12.77 11.91
C ASP A 150 -8.04 -12.71 12.16
N ALA A 151 -8.81 -13.57 11.51
CA ALA A 151 -10.25 -13.68 11.74
C ALA A 151 -10.56 -14.05 13.19
N PHE A 152 -9.83 -15.02 13.75
CA PHE A 152 -9.97 -15.40 15.15
C PHE A 152 -9.70 -14.22 16.09
N ALA A 153 -8.58 -13.51 15.91
CA ALA A 153 -8.24 -12.37 16.74
C ALA A 153 -9.31 -11.26 16.66
N LYS A 154 -9.88 -11.05 15.49
CA LYS A 154 -10.99 -10.10 15.27
C LYS A 154 -12.28 -10.55 15.95
N ASP A 155 -12.65 -11.82 15.82
CA ASP A 155 -13.88 -12.37 16.42
C ASP A 155 -13.81 -12.36 17.95
N GLN A 156 -12.61 -12.50 18.54
CA GLN A 156 -12.39 -12.36 19.97
C GLN A 156 -12.34 -10.90 20.44
N GLY A 157 -12.43 -9.92 19.55
CA GLY A 157 -12.37 -8.49 19.92
C GLY A 157 -11.07 -8.09 20.59
N MET A 158 -9.95 -8.72 20.20
CA MET A 158 -8.63 -8.46 20.82
C MET A 158 -8.22 -6.99 20.67
N SER A 159 -7.60 -6.42 21.71
CA SER A 159 -6.94 -5.12 21.65
C SER A 159 -5.81 -5.12 20.61
N LYS A 160 -5.28 -3.95 20.24
CA LYS A 160 -4.14 -3.85 19.29
C LYS A 160 -2.92 -4.63 19.81
N GLU A 161 -2.64 -4.51 21.11
CA GLU A 161 -1.53 -5.16 21.81
C GLU A 161 -1.71 -6.67 21.89
N ASP A 162 -2.91 -7.14 22.28
CA ASP A 162 -3.22 -8.56 22.35
C ASP A 162 -3.19 -9.22 20.97
N ARG A 163 -3.70 -8.52 19.94
CA ARG A 163 -3.65 -8.97 18.56
C ARG A 163 -2.22 -9.09 18.05
N LEU A 164 -1.36 -8.11 18.37
CA LEU A 164 0.07 -8.19 18.03
C LEU A 164 0.73 -9.40 18.71
N ALA A 165 0.54 -9.58 20.01
CA ALA A 165 1.08 -10.70 20.76
C ALA A 165 0.56 -12.05 20.20
N PHE A 166 -0.73 -12.13 19.90
CA PHE A 166 -1.34 -13.32 19.29
C PHE A 166 -0.70 -13.67 17.93
N HIS A 167 -0.51 -12.68 17.05
CA HIS A 167 0.12 -12.92 15.74
C HIS A 167 1.60 -13.27 15.86
N GLN A 168 2.31 -12.69 16.83
CA GLN A 168 3.71 -13.08 17.12
C GLN A 168 3.82 -14.53 17.55
N GLN A 169 2.83 -15.07 18.27
CA GLN A 169 2.82 -16.46 18.72
C GLN A 169 2.31 -17.43 17.64
N ASN A 170 1.29 -17.05 16.87
CA ASN A 170 0.54 -17.99 16.03
C ASN A 170 0.77 -17.80 14.52
N SER A 171 1.16 -16.62 14.07
CA SER A 171 1.34 -16.34 12.64
C SER A 171 2.81 -16.14 12.25
N LYS A 172 3.66 -15.75 13.20
CA LYS A 172 5.07 -15.45 12.90
C LYS A 172 5.81 -16.66 12.36
N SER A 173 5.71 -17.81 13.00
CA SER A 173 6.37 -19.03 12.52
C SER A 173 5.91 -19.44 11.12
N ILE A 174 4.60 -19.34 10.85
CA ILE A 174 4.03 -19.62 9.53
C ILE A 174 4.66 -18.71 8.45
N MET A 175 4.81 -17.43 8.76
CA MET A 175 5.40 -16.46 7.84
C MET A 175 6.92 -16.62 7.71
N ASP A 176 7.63 -16.96 8.78
CA ASP A 176 9.07 -17.22 8.74
C ASP A 176 9.36 -18.45 7.83
N GLU A 177 8.64 -19.55 8.01
CA GLU A 177 8.74 -20.75 7.18
C GLU A 177 8.38 -20.46 5.71
N PHE A 178 7.37 -19.63 5.50
CA PHE A 178 6.97 -19.19 4.16
C PHE A 178 8.07 -18.37 3.46
N PHE A 179 8.72 -17.44 4.16
CA PHE A 179 9.84 -16.68 3.62
C PHE A 179 11.06 -17.57 3.31
N ASP A 180 11.36 -18.53 4.16
CA ASP A 180 12.44 -19.50 3.92
C ASP A 180 12.13 -20.36 2.68
N TRP A 181 10.89 -20.79 2.54
CA TRP A 181 10.44 -21.51 1.34
C TRP A 181 10.56 -20.66 0.08
N LEU A 182 10.10 -19.40 0.08
CA LEU A 182 10.24 -18.48 -1.05
C LEU A 182 11.71 -18.27 -1.43
N ASN A 183 12.58 -18.05 -0.45
CA ASN A 183 14.02 -17.91 -0.69
C ASN A 183 14.60 -19.16 -1.34
N THR A 184 14.17 -20.34 -0.92
CA THR A 184 14.59 -21.62 -1.52
C THR A 184 14.18 -21.70 -2.99
N GLN A 185 12.94 -21.29 -3.34
CA GLN A 185 12.49 -21.28 -4.74
C GLN A 185 13.38 -20.40 -5.62
N LEU A 186 13.76 -19.22 -5.12
CA LEU A 186 14.63 -18.28 -5.84
C LEU A 186 16.08 -18.80 -5.97
N VAL A 187 16.67 -19.32 -4.87
CA VAL A 187 18.05 -19.81 -4.84
C VAL A 187 18.22 -21.04 -5.73
N GLU A 188 17.26 -21.96 -5.71
CA GLU A 188 17.27 -23.15 -6.55
C GLU A 188 16.85 -22.88 -8.00
N LYS A 189 16.57 -21.61 -8.34
CA LYS A 189 16.13 -21.18 -9.68
C LYS A 189 14.91 -21.93 -10.21
N LYS A 190 14.00 -22.32 -9.31
CA LYS A 190 12.72 -22.95 -9.67
C LYS A 190 11.75 -21.92 -10.23
N ILE A 191 11.94 -20.66 -9.89
CA ILE A 191 11.20 -19.51 -10.40
C ILE A 191 12.19 -18.42 -10.82
N GLU A 192 11.83 -17.65 -11.84
CA GLU A 192 12.63 -16.50 -12.26
C GLU A 192 12.36 -15.28 -11.35
N PRO A 193 13.38 -14.43 -11.09
CA PRO A 193 13.23 -13.28 -10.18
C PRO A 193 12.17 -12.25 -10.59
N ASN A 194 11.69 -12.31 -11.85
CA ASN A 194 10.72 -11.37 -12.41
C ASN A 194 9.45 -12.07 -12.94
N SER A 195 9.25 -13.33 -12.60
CA SER A 195 8.05 -14.08 -12.98
C SER A 195 6.89 -13.83 -12.01
#